data_33386b3e94e7fd5450fd035a1279fa00
#
_entry.id   33386b3e94e7fd5450fd035a1279fa00
#
_cell.length_a   1.000
_cell.length_b   1.000
_cell.length_c   1.000
_cell.angle_alpha   90.00
_cell.angle_beta   90.00
_cell.angle_gamma   90.00
#
_symmetry.space_group_name_H-M   'P 1'
#
loop_
_entity.id
_entity.type
_entity.pdbx_description
1 polymer ?
#
loop_
_entity_poly.entity_id
_entity_poly.type
_entity_poly.pdbx_seq_one_letter_code
_entity_poly.pdbx_strand_id
1 'polypeptide(L)'
;MKKLLAALGAFTLLPAIVFANEEKLKDGFYSFDAMGCMLLRECTEDVEEVISLLDVSSKYEHWEEFTPFSAEFNHMLSSLNRVGVRVFLADEKYFPVGHRGVYHTVSNNFFLNKTFMRRPSVLMSVMRHEGWHAAQDCMAGTIENSMIAIIMPEDEVPMLWQEMAESTYRHMPHAIPWEKEATWAGKTQGMTMKALDACANGKMWEVYPPTPLTKEWLTEKGYIK
;
A
#
# COMPACT_ATOMS: atom_id res chain seq x y z
N MET A 1 55.86 -19.28 35.14
CA MET A 1 54.41 -19.48 34.99
C MET A 1 53.75 -18.13 34.66
N LYS A 2 53.48 -17.86 33.38
CA LYS A 2 52.85 -16.62 32.90
C LYS A 2 51.39 -16.93 32.62
N LYS A 3 50.48 -16.27 33.35
CA LYS A 3 49.03 -16.37 33.11
C LYS A 3 48.64 -15.44 31.98
N LEU A 4 48.14 -16.03 30.89
CA LEU A 4 47.47 -15.30 29.80
C LEU A 4 46.05 -14.98 30.27
N LEU A 5 45.69 -13.70 30.34
CA LEU A 5 44.30 -13.23 30.45
C LEU A 5 43.75 -13.08 29.03
N ALA A 6 42.79 -13.92 28.71
CA ALA A 6 42.00 -13.75 27.48
C ALA A 6 40.89 -12.72 27.77
N ALA A 7 40.93 -11.57 27.07
CA ALA A 7 39.85 -10.60 27.08
C ALA A 7 38.79 -11.06 26.06
N LEU A 8 37.63 -11.49 26.56
CA LEU A 8 36.42 -11.67 25.72
C LEU A 8 35.85 -10.29 25.38
N GLY A 9 36.05 -9.86 24.15
CA GLY A 9 35.32 -8.71 23.58
C GLY A 9 33.88 -9.11 23.28
N ALA A 10 32.95 -8.61 24.08
CA ALA A 10 31.53 -8.69 23.74
C ALA A 10 31.23 -7.75 22.59
N PHE A 11 31.10 -8.30 21.38
CA PHE A 11 30.51 -7.59 20.22
C PHE A 11 29.00 -7.45 20.47
N THR A 12 28.58 -6.29 20.94
CA THR A 12 27.15 -5.92 20.93
C THR A 12 26.76 -5.57 19.49
N LEU A 13 26.08 -6.50 18.82
CA LEU A 13 25.35 -6.23 17.60
C LEU A 13 24.18 -5.29 17.97
N LEU A 14 24.36 -3.99 17.81
CA LEU A 14 23.25 -3.04 17.79
C LEU A 14 22.47 -3.27 16.51
N PRO A 15 21.14 -3.50 16.58
CA PRO A 15 20.35 -3.74 15.39
C PRO A 15 20.31 -2.47 14.53
N ALA A 16 20.61 -2.63 13.24
CA ALA A 16 20.57 -1.58 12.21
C ALA A 16 19.20 -0.89 12.04
N ILE A 17 18.17 -1.43 12.71
CA ILE A 17 16.78 -0.95 12.69
C ILE A 17 16.63 0.43 13.36
N VAL A 18 17.51 0.81 14.31
CA VAL A 18 17.39 2.09 15.04
C VAL A 18 17.71 3.29 14.13
N PHE A 19 18.62 3.14 13.17
CA PHE A 19 19.04 4.27 12.32
C PHE A 19 18.04 4.64 11.23
N ALA A 20 17.26 3.68 10.75
CA ALA A 20 16.23 3.95 9.72
C ALA A 20 15.05 4.79 10.26
N ASN A 21 14.75 4.70 11.56
CA ASN A 21 13.68 5.45 12.20
C ASN A 21 14.09 6.90 12.53
N GLU A 22 15.34 7.17 12.87
CA GLU A 22 15.79 8.53 13.17
C GLU A 22 15.82 9.43 11.93
N GLU A 23 16.11 8.90 10.74
CA GLU A 23 16.03 9.69 9.50
C GLU A 23 14.61 10.04 9.08
N LYS A 24 13.65 9.17 9.37
CA LYS A 24 12.22 9.40 9.09
C LYS A 24 11.58 10.43 10.02
N LEU A 25 12.18 10.69 11.17
CA LEU A 25 11.70 11.65 12.18
C LEU A 25 12.38 13.04 12.03
N LYS A 26 13.22 13.26 11.02
CA LYS A 26 13.80 14.58 10.77
C LYS A 26 12.75 15.58 10.29
N ASP A 27 12.93 16.82 10.71
CA ASP A 27 12.12 17.97 10.28
C ASP A 27 11.93 17.99 8.76
N GLY A 28 10.68 18.09 8.32
CA GLY A 28 10.33 18.11 6.90
C GLY A 28 10.06 16.74 6.28
N PHE A 29 10.18 15.63 7.06
CA PHE A 29 9.69 14.34 6.60
C PHE A 29 8.20 14.22 6.96
N TYR A 30 7.77 13.38 7.85
CA TYR A 30 6.34 13.25 8.20
C TYR A 30 6.00 13.77 9.60
N SER A 31 6.98 14.22 10.37
CA SER A 31 6.88 14.39 11.82
C SER A 31 5.92 15.48 12.32
N PHE A 32 5.46 16.38 11.46
CA PHE A 32 4.62 17.50 11.88
C PHE A 32 3.23 17.52 11.28
N ASP A 33 2.89 16.63 10.37
CA ASP A 33 1.55 16.52 9.87
C ASP A 33 0.83 15.29 10.45
N ALA A 34 -0.47 15.40 10.60
CA ALA A 34 -1.30 14.35 11.18
C ALA A 34 -1.25 13.05 10.34
N MET A 35 -1.14 13.18 9.02
CA MET A 35 -1.04 12.04 8.12
C MET A 35 0.25 11.27 8.35
N GLY A 36 1.39 11.94 8.40
CA GLY A 36 2.68 11.30 8.66
C GLY A 36 2.71 10.57 9.99
N CYS A 37 2.17 11.19 11.04
CA CYS A 37 2.04 10.57 12.35
C CYS A 37 1.21 9.27 12.31
N MET A 38 0.10 9.26 11.55
CA MET A 38 -0.72 8.05 11.34
C MET A 38 0.04 7.00 10.52
N LEU A 39 0.67 7.39 9.40
CA LEU A 39 1.39 6.47 8.52
C LEU A 39 2.53 5.74 9.24
N LEU A 40 3.22 6.42 10.16
CA LEU A 40 4.28 5.85 11.00
C LEU A 40 3.73 5.09 12.22
N ARG A 41 2.41 5.06 12.43
CA ARG A 41 1.77 4.42 13.58
C ARG A 41 2.14 5.05 14.93
N GLU A 42 2.52 6.31 14.93
CA GLU A 42 2.78 7.10 16.14
C GLU A 42 1.49 7.71 16.68
N CYS A 43 0.55 8.06 15.81
CA CYS A 43 -0.83 8.45 16.15
C CYS A 43 -1.77 7.28 15.87
N THR A 44 -2.34 6.70 16.91
CA THR A 44 -3.24 5.53 16.83
C THR A 44 -4.64 5.81 17.37
N GLU A 45 -4.89 6.99 17.93
CA GLU A 45 -6.22 7.38 18.37
C GLU A 45 -7.16 7.47 17.16
N ASP A 46 -8.34 6.85 17.24
CA ASP A 46 -9.32 6.76 16.15
C ASP A 46 -8.77 6.09 14.87
N VAL A 47 -7.80 5.16 15.03
CA VAL A 47 -7.28 4.29 13.97
C VAL A 47 -7.56 2.84 14.35
N GLU A 48 -8.50 2.20 13.65
CA GLU A 48 -8.96 0.85 13.93
C GLU A 48 -8.50 -0.12 12.82
N GLU A 49 -7.96 -1.27 13.17
CA GLU A 49 -7.61 -2.28 12.18
C GLU A 49 -8.86 -2.94 11.61
N VAL A 50 -8.87 -3.16 10.30
CA VAL A 50 -9.95 -3.79 9.55
C VAL A 50 -9.57 -5.25 9.27
N ILE A 51 -10.29 -6.18 9.84
CA ILE A 51 -10.13 -7.63 9.64
C ILE A 51 -11.28 -8.26 8.85
N SER A 52 -12.36 -7.52 8.68
CA SER A 52 -13.52 -7.92 7.88
C SER A 52 -14.30 -6.71 7.37
N LEU A 53 -15.19 -6.90 6.40
CA LEU A 53 -16.09 -5.84 5.95
C LEU A 53 -16.97 -5.29 7.10
N LEU A 54 -17.29 -6.13 8.08
CA LEU A 54 -18.14 -5.74 9.22
C LEU A 54 -17.51 -4.62 10.06
N ASP A 55 -16.17 -4.59 10.17
CA ASP A 55 -15.43 -3.56 10.93
C ASP A 55 -15.62 -2.17 10.31
N VAL A 56 -15.90 -2.11 9.02
CA VAL A 56 -16.22 -0.88 8.31
C VAL A 56 -17.73 -0.63 8.30
N SER A 57 -18.52 -1.60 7.81
CA SER A 57 -19.95 -1.42 7.57
C SER A 57 -20.77 -1.13 8.85
N SER A 58 -20.42 -1.77 9.97
CA SER A 58 -21.10 -1.56 11.25
C SER A 58 -21.02 -0.13 11.82
N LYS A 59 -20.14 0.68 11.24
CA LYS A 59 -20.01 2.11 11.63
C LYS A 59 -21.08 3.00 10.97
N TYR A 60 -21.90 2.47 10.05
CA TYR A 60 -22.87 3.24 9.27
C TYR A 60 -24.29 2.69 9.41
N GLU A 61 -25.26 3.58 9.27
CA GLU A 61 -26.70 3.28 9.46
C GLU A 61 -27.21 2.24 8.44
N HIS A 62 -26.76 2.33 7.18
CA HIS A 62 -27.22 1.42 6.10
C HIS A 62 -26.19 0.33 5.81
N TRP A 63 -25.79 -0.39 6.84
CA TRP A 63 -24.77 -1.43 6.76
C TRP A 63 -25.12 -2.59 5.79
N GLU A 64 -26.41 -2.84 5.56
CA GLU A 64 -26.91 -3.90 4.67
C GLU A 64 -26.48 -3.65 3.20
N GLU A 65 -26.32 -2.39 2.79
CA GLU A 65 -25.88 -2.02 1.45
C GLU A 65 -24.48 -2.52 1.11
N PHE A 66 -23.69 -2.86 2.13
CA PHE A 66 -22.33 -3.39 1.96
C PHE A 66 -22.32 -4.89 1.63
N THR A 67 -23.39 -5.62 1.95
CA THR A 67 -23.48 -7.09 1.81
C THR A 67 -23.08 -7.59 0.40
N PRO A 68 -23.53 -6.97 -0.71
CA PRO A 68 -23.16 -7.42 -2.06
C PRO A 68 -21.66 -7.39 -2.35
N PHE A 69 -20.90 -6.59 -1.60
CA PHE A 69 -19.46 -6.41 -1.80
C PHE A 69 -18.60 -7.29 -0.88
N SER A 70 -19.22 -8.03 0.05
CA SER A 70 -18.51 -8.79 1.10
C SER A 70 -17.48 -9.76 0.54
N ALA A 71 -17.82 -10.49 -0.52
CA ALA A 71 -16.96 -11.51 -1.10
C ALA A 71 -15.67 -10.87 -1.66
N GLU A 72 -15.79 -9.82 -2.46
CA GLU A 72 -14.65 -9.13 -3.07
C GLU A 72 -13.81 -8.41 -2.02
N PHE A 73 -14.45 -7.69 -1.09
CA PHE A 73 -13.75 -6.97 -0.03
C PHE A 73 -12.90 -7.91 0.83
N ASN A 74 -13.53 -8.96 1.37
CA ASN A 74 -12.85 -9.89 2.27
C ASN A 74 -11.77 -10.71 1.53
N HIS A 75 -11.96 -11.00 0.25
CA HIS A 75 -10.93 -11.64 -0.57
C HIS A 75 -9.70 -10.73 -0.72
N MET A 76 -9.89 -9.47 -1.13
CA MET A 76 -8.79 -8.51 -1.24
C MET A 76 -8.07 -8.31 0.10
N LEU A 77 -8.84 -8.17 1.19
CA LEU A 77 -8.29 -8.05 2.54
C LEU A 77 -7.43 -9.25 2.92
N SER A 78 -7.91 -10.47 2.63
CA SER A 78 -7.14 -11.69 2.86
C SER A 78 -5.84 -11.73 2.07
N SER A 79 -5.88 -11.34 0.78
CA SER A 79 -4.68 -11.32 -0.07
C SER A 79 -3.68 -10.25 0.37
N LEU A 80 -4.15 -9.06 0.78
CA LEU A 80 -3.33 -8.01 1.39
C LEU A 80 -2.64 -8.51 2.67
N ASN A 81 -3.38 -9.12 3.58
CA ASN A 81 -2.83 -9.66 4.83
C ASN A 81 -1.78 -10.76 4.59
N ARG A 82 -1.98 -11.61 3.58
CA ARG A 82 -1.03 -12.68 3.22
C ARG A 82 0.32 -12.13 2.73
N VAL A 83 0.34 -10.94 2.17
CA VAL A 83 1.58 -10.26 1.75
C VAL A 83 2.11 -9.27 2.79
N GLY A 84 1.50 -9.22 3.98
CA GLY A 84 1.98 -8.40 5.09
C GLY A 84 1.40 -6.97 5.12
N VAL A 85 0.44 -6.65 4.24
CA VAL A 85 -0.27 -5.35 4.25
C VAL A 85 -1.43 -5.40 5.23
N ARG A 86 -1.46 -4.45 6.16
CA ARG A 86 -2.56 -4.29 7.13
C ARG A 86 -3.45 -3.12 6.71
N VAL A 87 -4.76 -3.30 6.86
CA VAL A 87 -5.76 -2.29 6.50
C VAL A 87 -6.32 -1.64 7.77
N PHE A 88 -6.47 -0.33 7.76
CA PHE A 88 -6.98 0.45 8.88
C PHE A 88 -8.09 1.40 8.44
N LEU A 89 -9.07 1.60 9.31
CA LEU A 89 -10.06 2.66 9.21
C LEU A 89 -9.63 3.79 10.14
N ALA A 90 -9.38 4.98 9.62
CA ALA A 90 -8.85 6.11 10.38
C ALA A 90 -9.74 7.35 10.25
N ASP A 91 -9.70 8.19 11.27
CA ASP A 91 -10.46 9.44 11.31
C ASP A 91 -9.98 10.45 10.26
N GLU A 92 -10.89 11.30 9.78
CA GLU A 92 -10.63 12.32 8.76
C GLU A 92 -9.51 13.30 9.17
N LYS A 93 -9.33 13.55 10.48
CA LYS A 93 -8.27 14.44 11.01
C LYS A 93 -6.86 14.09 10.54
N TYR A 94 -6.64 12.85 10.10
CA TYR A 94 -5.34 12.36 9.62
C TYR A 94 -5.12 12.56 8.13
N PHE A 95 -6.15 12.92 7.36
CA PHE A 95 -6.06 12.99 5.92
C PHE A 95 -6.07 14.44 5.42
N PRO A 96 -5.30 14.76 4.37
CA PRO A 96 -5.52 15.99 3.64
C PRO A 96 -6.94 16.05 3.08
N VAL A 97 -7.45 17.26 2.88
CA VAL A 97 -8.81 17.48 2.39
C VAL A 97 -9.06 16.71 1.10
N GLY A 98 -10.10 15.89 1.09
CA GLY A 98 -10.53 15.11 -0.07
C GLY A 98 -9.84 13.77 -0.25
N HIS A 99 -8.81 13.44 0.54
CA HIS A 99 -8.16 12.13 0.49
C HIS A 99 -9.06 11.05 1.09
N ARG A 100 -9.26 9.97 0.34
CA ARG A 100 -10.18 8.88 0.71
C ARG A 100 -9.49 7.65 1.26
N GLY A 101 -8.22 7.45 0.89
CA GLY A 101 -7.37 6.37 1.35
C GLY A 101 -5.92 6.67 1.02
N VAL A 102 -5.03 5.83 1.51
CA VAL A 102 -3.61 5.85 1.20
C VAL A 102 -3.00 4.49 1.48
N TYR A 103 -2.23 3.97 0.54
CA TYR A 103 -1.29 2.89 0.76
C TYR A 103 0.11 3.46 1.01
N HIS A 104 0.71 3.08 2.14
CA HIS A 104 2.03 3.56 2.53
C HIS A 104 3.07 2.46 2.37
N THR A 105 3.86 2.53 1.33
CA THR A 105 4.86 1.51 0.92
C THR A 105 5.93 1.25 1.98
N VAL A 106 6.27 2.24 2.80
CA VAL A 106 7.33 2.10 3.81
C VAL A 106 6.88 1.28 5.02
N SER A 107 5.62 1.41 5.43
CA SER A 107 5.06 0.70 6.59
C SER A 107 4.18 -0.48 6.20
N ASN A 108 3.90 -0.66 4.90
CA ASN A 108 2.98 -1.66 4.36
C ASN A 108 1.60 -1.60 5.02
N ASN A 109 1.15 -0.38 5.26
CA ASN A 109 -0.15 -0.11 5.84
C ASN A 109 -1.04 0.61 4.84
N PHE A 110 -2.30 0.23 4.84
CA PHE A 110 -3.34 0.80 4.01
C PHE A 110 -4.38 1.47 4.91
N PHE A 111 -4.63 2.75 4.75
CA PHE A 111 -5.55 3.52 5.56
C PHE A 111 -6.76 3.98 4.75
N LEU A 112 -7.96 3.74 5.29
CA LEU A 112 -9.25 4.19 4.76
C LEU A 112 -9.73 5.39 5.56
N ASN A 113 -10.07 6.50 4.91
CA ASN A 113 -10.66 7.66 5.57
C ASN A 113 -12.14 7.38 5.88
N LYS A 114 -12.46 7.21 7.17
CA LYS A 114 -13.77 6.84 7.68
C LYS A 114 -14.92 7.70 7.12
N THR A 115 -14.73 8.99 6.99
CA THR A 115 -15.77 9.92 6.52
C THR A 115 -16.30 9.56 5.12
N PHE A 116 -15.46 9.01 4.24
CA PHE A 116 -15.86 8.66 2.88
C PHE A 116 -16.38 7.23 2.73
N MET A 117 -16.13 6.34 3.69
CA MET A 117 -16.42 4.90 3.55
C MET A 117 -17.90 4.54 3.77
N ARG A 118 -18.76 5.49 4.10
CA ARG A 118 -20.22 5.30 4.28
C ARG A 118 -20.96 4.80 3.03
N ARG A 119 -20.38 4.95 1.86
CA ARG A 119 -20.93 4.46 0.59
C ARG A 119 -20.15 3.24 0.13
N PRO A 120 -20.80 2.05 -0.01
CA PRO A 120 -20.10 0.83 -0.43
C PRO A 120 -19.33 0.97 -1.74
N SER A 121 -19.89 1.68 -2.71
CA SER A 121 -19.22 1.91 -4.00
C SER A 121 -17.95 2.76 -3.88
N VAL A 122 -17.90 3.70 -2.93
CA VAL A 122 -16.71 4.48 -2.64
C VAL A 122 -15.68 3.63 -1.92
N LEU A 123 -16.09 2.88 -0.88
CA LEU A 123 -15.23 1.93 -0.18
C LEU A 123 -14.55 0.98 -1.17
N MET A 124 -15.33 0.33 -2.04
CA MET A 124 -14.77 -0.62 -3.02
C MET A 124 -13.85 0.04 -4.03
N SER A 125 -14.18 1.26 -4.48
CA SER A 125 -13.29 2.01 -5.37
C SER A 125 -11.95 2.33 -4.71
N VAL A 126 -11.95 2.71 -3.43
CA VAL A 126 -10.73 2.99 -2.67
C VAL A 126 -9.96 1.70 -2.40
N MET A 127 -10.63 0.64 -1.95
CA MET A 127 -10.01 -0.67 -1.72
C MET A 127 -9.30 -1.20 -2.96
N ARG A 128 -9.91 -1.05 -4.14
CA ARG A 128 -9.29 -1.48 -5.40
C ARG A 128 -8.13 -0.57 -5.80
N HIS A 129 -8.27 0.74 -5.65
CA HIS A 129 -7.24 1.72 -6.02
C HIS A 129 -5.97 1.54 -5.17
N GLU A 130 -6.11 1.63 -3.85
CA GLU A 130 -4.97 1.51 -2.92
C GLU A 130 -4.41 0.07 -2.90
N GLY A 131 -5.28 -0.93 -3.05
CA GLY A 131 -4.86 -2.33 -3.22
C GLY A 131 -4.06 -2.55 -4.50
N TRP A 132 -4.30 -1.76 -5.56
CA TRP A 132 -3.47 -1.78 -6.77
C TRP A 132 -2.07 -1.26 -6.49
N HIS A 133 -1.92 -0.21 -5.67
CA HIS A 133 -0.60 0.25 -5.24
C HIS A 133 0.17 -0.81 -4.46
N ALA A 134 -0.50 -1.62 -3.63
CA ALA A 134 0.14 -2.76 -2.98
C ALA A 134 0.57 -3.84 -4.02
N ALA A 135 -0.18 -4.04 -5.09
CA ALA A 135 0.24 -4.92 -6.19
C ALA A 135 1.41 -4.32 -6.99
N GLN A 136 1.46 -3.01 -7.19
CA GLN A 136 2.60 -2.30 -7.82
C GLN A 136 3.87 -2.40 -6.96
N ASP A 137 3.74 -2.38 -5.64
CA ASP A 137 4.83 -2.62 -4.69
C ASP A 137 5.36 -4.06 -4.85
N CYS A 138 4.46 -5.05 -4.90
CA CYS A 138 4.81 -6.43 -5.18
C CYS A 138 5.47 -6.61 -6.55
N MET A 139 5.04 -5.87 -7.58
CA MET A 139 5.66 -5.88 -8.91
C MET A 139 7.11 -5.39 -8.86
N ALA A 140 7.45 -4.48 -7.98
CA ALA A 140 8.80 -3.99 -7.75
C ALA A 140 9.73 -4.99 -7.03
N GLY A 141 9.30 -6.22 -6.80
CA GLY A 141 10.09 -7.31 -6.23
C GLY A 141 9.54 -7.85 -4.93
N THR A 142 9.42 -7.02 -3.92
CA THR A 142 8.78 -7.35 -2.64
C THR A 142 8.19 -6.09 -2.04
N ILE A 143 7.15 -6.23 -1.23
CA ILE A 143 6.58 -5.10 -0.48
C ILE A 143 7.52 -4.53 0.61
N GLU A 144 8.66 -5.17 0.84
CA GLU A 144 9.63 -4.73 1.86
C GLU A 144 10.57 -3.63 1.35
N ASN A 145 10.69 -3.46 0.03
CA ASN A 145 11.64 -2.52 -0.58
C ASN A 145 11.12 -1.08 -0.68
N SER A 146 9.85 -0.82 -0.37
CA SER A 146 9.20 0.50 -0.41
C SER A 146 9.17 1.15 -1.80
N MET A 147 9.27 0.35 -2.85
CA MET A 147 9.23 0.79 -4.25
C MET A 147 7.93 0.34 -4.90
N ILE A 148 7.47 1.07 -5.90
CA ILE A 148 6.34 0.65 -6.74
C ILE A 148 6.76 0.62 -8.20
N ALA A 149 6.24 -0.34 -8.96
CA ALA A 149 6.50 -0.49 -10.38
C ALA A 149 5.20 -0.57 -11.17
N ILE A 150 5.21 -0.07 -12.39
CA ILE A 150 4.08 -0.18 -13.31
C ILE A 150 3.84 -1.66 -13.63
N ILE A 151 2.60 -2.11 -13.52
CA ILE A 151 2.22 -3.51 -13.79
C ILE A 151 1.90 -3.71 -15.27
N MET A 152 1.20 -2.76 -15.88
CA MET A 152 0.68 -2.87 -17.23
C MET A 152 1.34 -1.85 -18.17
N PRO A 153 1.55 -2.17 -19.45
CA PRO A 153 1.94 -1.17 -20.44
C PRO A 153 0.95 0.00 -20.49
N GLU A 154 1.45 1.22 -20.65
CA GLU A 154 0.61 2.42 -20.59
C GLU A 154 -0.50 2.43 -21.66
N ASP A 155 -0.23 1.87 -22.83
CA ASP A 155 -1.16 1.76 -23.95
C ASP A 155 -2.31 0.75 -23.71
N GLU A 156 -2.18 -0.11 -22.70
CA GLU A 156 -3.24 -1.00 -22.25
C GLU A 156 -4.25 -0.30 -21.32
N VAL A 157 -3.86 0.80 -20.70
CA VAL A 157 -4.77 1.58 -19.85
C VAL A 157 -5.72 2.37 -20.73
N PRO A 158 -7.06 2.20 -20.62
CA PRO A 158 -8.00 2.94 -21.46
C PRO A 158 -7.86 4.46 -21.29
N MET A 159 -7.88 5.20 -22.40
CA MET A 159 -7.65 6.66 -22.47
C MET A 159 -8.46 7.46 -21.43
N LEU A 160 -9.71 7.08 -21.20
CA LEU A 160 -10.55 7.72 -20.16
C LEU A 160 -9.87 7.75 -18.78
N TRP A 161 -9.24 6.65 -18.40
CA TRP A 161 -8.60 6.53 -17.08
C TRP A 161 -7.25 7.24 -17.05
N GLN A 162 -6.55 7.28 -18.17
CA GLN A 162 -5.33 8.08 -18.31
C GLN A 162 -5.65 9.57 -18.12
N GLU A 163 -6.63 10.11 -18.84
CA GLU A 163 -7.06 11.51 -18.74
C GLU A 163 -7.57 11.86 -17.32
N MET A 164 -8.31 10.94 -16.68
CA MET A 164 -8.77 11.12 -15.30
C MET A 164 -7.60 11.21 -14.32
N ALA A 165 -6.62 10.33 -14.44
CA ALA A 165 -5.43 10.35 -13.59
C ALA A 165 -4.63 11.64 -13.82
N GLU A 166 -4.38 12.02 -15.07
CA GLU A 166 -3.67 13.25 -15.43
C GLU A 166 -4.36 14.51 -14.88
N SER A 167 -5.69 14.57 -14.96
CA SER A 167 -6.47 15.66 -14.39
C SER A 167 -6.39 15.73 -12.87
N THR A 168 -6.50 14.57 -12.21
CA THR A 168 -6.53 14.47 -10.74
C THR A 168 -5.16 14.76 -10.15
N TYR A 169 -4.11 14.19 -10.73
CA TYR A 169 -2.74 14.24 -10.21
C TYR A 169 -1.85 15.25 -10.92
N ARG A 170 -2.43 16.23 -11.65
CA ARG A 170 -1.68 17.28 -12.38
C ARG A 170 -0.66 18.04 -11.55
N HIS A 171 -0.88 18.12 -10.24
CA HIS A 171 0.03 18.78 -9.27
C HIS A 171 1.15 17.84 -8.76
N MET A 172 1.07 16.55 -9.08
CA MET A 172 2.07 15.52 -8.78
C MET A 172 2.43 14.72 -10.03
N PRO A 173 3.01 15.33 -11.07
CA PRO A 173 3.20 14.70 -12.38
C PRO A 173 4.05 13.42 -12.33
N HIS A 174 4.93 13.29 -11.35
CA HIS A 174 5.72 12.08 -11.12
C HIS A 174 4.89 10.87 -10.69
N ALA A 175 3.72 11.07 -10.10
CA ALA A 175 2.84 9.98 -9.68
C ALA A 175 1.93 9.46 -10.82
N ILE A 176 1.71 10.28 -11.87
CA ILE A 176 0.75 9.97 -12.93
C ILE A 176 0.90 8.57 -13.54
N PRO A 177 2.11 8.05 -13.84
CA PRO A 177 2.26 6.73 -14.44
C PRO A 177 1.63 5.60 -13.61
N TRP A 178 1.80 5.63 -12.29
CA TRP A 178 1.22 4.62 -11.37
C TRP A 178 -0.26 4.85 -11.14
N GLU A 179 -0.68 6.11 -11.09
CA GLU A 179 -2.04 6.53 -10.86
C GLU A 179 -2.98 6.22 -12.04
N LYS A 180 -2.47 6.15 -13.26
CA LYS A 180 -3.24 5.73 -14.44
C LYS A 180 -3.83 4.33 -14.24
N GLU A 181 -3.00 3.37 -13.87
CA GLU A 181 -3.42 2.00 -13.58
C GLU A 181 -4.33 1.92 -12.35
N ALA A 182 -3.94 2.56 -11.25
CA ALA A 182 -4.70 2.54 -10.01
C ALA A 182 -6.09 3.18 -10.18
N THR A 183 -6.21 4.24 -10.98
CA THR A 183 -7.49 4.85 -11.31
C THR A 183 -8.39 3.89 -12.08
N TRP A 184 -7.85 3.17 -13.06
CA TRP A 184 -8.58 2.15 -13.80
C TRP A 184 -8.97 0.97 -12.90
N ALA A 185 -8.02 0.41 -12.15
CA ALA A 185 -8.26 -0.70 -11.23
C ALA A 185 -9.33 -0.35 -10.17
N GLY A 186 -9.30 0.86 -9.64
CA GLY A 186 -10.29 1.37 -8.68
C GLY A 186 -11.74 1.34 -9.19
N LYS A 187 -11.94 1.33 -10.52
CA LYS A 187 -13.25 1.29 -11.18
C LYS A 187 -13.58 -0.06 -11.82
N THR A 188 -12.62 -0.99 -11.82
CA THR A 188 -12.77 -2.30 -12.49
C THR A 188 -12.84 -3.42 -11.46
N GLN A 189 -14.03 -3.99 -11.31
CA GLN A 189 -14.24 -5.12 -10.40
C GLN A 189 -13.33 -6.30 -10.75
N GLY A 190 -12.71 -6.91 -9.72
CA GLY A 190 -11.88 -8.10 -9.86
C GLY A 190 -10.45 -7.84 -10.36
N MET A 191 -10.14 -6.66 -10.91
CA MET A 191 -8.82 -6.36 -11.46
C MET A 191 -7.75 -6.38 -10.36
N THR A 192 -7.95 -5.61 -9.31
CA THR A 192 -7.04 -5.58 -8.13
C THR A 192 -6.99 -6.91 -7.41
N MET A 193 -8.12 -7.59 -7.27
CA MET A 193 -8.18 -8.91 -6.64
C MET A 193 -7.26 -9.91 -7.35
N LYS A 194 -7.28 -9.95 -8.71
CA LYS A 194 -6.41 -10.80 -9.50
C LYS A 194 -4.92 -10.48 -9.28
N ALA A 195 -4.55 -9.20 -9.22
CA ALA A 195 -3.18 -8.78 -9.01
C ALA A 195 -2.69 -9.12 -7.60
N LEU A 196 -3.51 -8.86 -6.57
CA LEU A 196 -3.21 -9.23 -5.19
C LEU A 196 -3.10 -10.74 -5.00
N ASP A 197 -3.91 -11.53 -5.69
CA ASP A 197 -3.78 -12.99 -5.66
C ASP A 197 -2.48 -13.46 -6.31
N ALA A 198 -2.09 -12.86 -7.42
CA ALA A 198 -0.80 -13.15 -8.06
C ALA A 198 0.37 -12.83 -7.13
N CYS A 199 0.32 -11.66 -6.46
CA CYS A 199 1.28 -11.25 -5.44
C CYS A 199 1.33 -12.25 -4.28
N ALA A 200 0.19 -12.53 -3.64
CA ALA A 200 0.09 -13.40 -2.48
C ALA A 200 0.49 -14.86 -2.74
N ASN A 201 0.48 -15.29 -4.00
CA ASN A 201 0.93 -16.62 -4.43
C ASN A 201 2.37 -16.63 -4.97
N GLY A 202 3.09 -15.52 -4.96
CA GLY A 202 4.43 -15.39 -5.51
C GLY A 202 4.50 -15.56 -7.04
N LYS A 203 3.39 -15.24 -7.74
CA LYS A 203 3.22 -15.40 -9.17
C LYS A 203 3.06 -14.09 -9.94
N MET A 204 3.49 -12.98 -9.32
CA MET A 204 3.27 -11.66 -9.90
C MET A 204 3.82 -11.57 -11.31
N TRP A 205 5.06 -12.00 -11.53
CA TRP A 205 5.74 -11.92 -12.83
C TRP A 205 5.32 -13.01 -13.84
N GLU A 206 4.62 -14.06 -13.38
CA GLU A 206 4.01 -15.04 -14.27
C GLU A 206 2.68 -14.53 -14.84
N VAL A 207 1.88 -13.85 -14.00
CA VAL A 207 0.55 -13.32 -14.35
C VAL A 207 0.66 -12.00 -15.09
N TYR A 208 1.63 -11.17 -14.69
CA TYR A 208 1.94 -9.87 -15.27
C TYR A 208 3.44 -9.83 -15.63
N PRO A 209 3.81 -10.16 -16.86
CA PRO A 209 5.21 -10.07 -17.28
C PRO A 209 5.74 -8.65 -17.09
N PRO A 210 6.92 -8.47 -16.44
CA PRO A 210 7.48 -7.15 -16.22
C PRO A 210 7.70 -6.39 -17.52
N THR A 211 7.35 -5.10 -17.53
CA THR A 211 7.70 -4.20 -18.63
C THR A 211 9.23 -4.15 -18.81
N PRO A 212 9.76 -3.77 -19.98
CA PRO A 212 11.22 -3.77 -20.21
C PRO A 212 12.03 -3.06 -19.12
N LEU A 213 11.57 -1.85 -18.69
CA LEU A 213 12.23 -1.08 -17.64
C LEU A 213 12.15 -1.76 -16.27
N THR A 214 10.99 -2.30 -15.90
CA THR A 214 10.82 -3.05 -14.66
C THR A 214 11.68 -4.30 -14.65
N LYS A 215 11.75 -5.03 -15.77
CA LYS A 215 12.58 -6.24 -15.91
C LYS A 215 14.07 -5.93 -15.76
N GLU A 216 14.55 -4.86 -16.40
CA GLU A 216 15.93 -4.40 -16.27
C GLU A 216 16.27 -4.09 -14.80
N TRP A 217 15.42 -3.32 -14.12
CA TRP A 217 15.59 -3.01 -12.71
C TRP A 217 15.56 -4.25 -11.81
N LEU A 218 14.62 -5.19 -12.01
CA LEU A 218 14.54 -6.43 -11.24
C LEU A 218 15.79 -7.32 -11.43
N THR A 219 16.34 -7.32 -12.64
CA THR A 219 17.59 -8.04 -12.95
C THR A 219 18.78 -7.38 -12.25
N GLU A 220 18.88 -6.03 -12.30
CA GLU A 220 19.93 -5.28 -11.60
C GLU A 220 19.90 -5.52 -10.08
N LYS A 221 18.71 -5.62 -9.49
CA LYS A 221 18.55 -5.93 -8.06
C LYS A 221 18.67 -7.41 -7.71
N GLY A 222 18.78 -8.30 -8.70
CA GLY A 222 18.93 -9.74 -8.50
C GLY A 222 17.64 -10.48 -8.13
N TYR A 223 16.47 -9.88 -8.31
CA TYR A 223 15.18 -10.53 -8.07
C TYR A 223 14.83 -11.55 -9.16
N ILE A 224 15.24 -11.28 -10.40
CA ILE A 224 15.13 -12.21 -11.54
C ILE A 224 16.49 -12.38 -12.23
N LYS A 225 16.61 -13.46 -13.05
CA LYS A 225 17.84 -13.81 -13.81
C LYS A 225 17.72 -13.38 -15.26
#